data_c14a18ad2b37372ad80844ff88a743ec
#
_entry.id   c14a18ad2b37372ad80844ff88a743ec
#
_cell.length_a   1.000
_cell.length_b   1.000
_cell.length_c   1.000
_cell.angle_alpha   90.00
_cell.angle_beta   90.00
_cell.angle_gamma   90.00
#
_symmetry.space_group_name_H-M   'P 1'
#
loop_
_entity.id
_entity.type
_entity.pdbx_description
1 polymer ?
#
loop_
_entity_poly.entity_id
_entity_poly.type
_entity_poly.pdbx_seq_one_letter_code
_entity_poly.pdbx_strand_id
1 'polypeptide(L)'
;GKQPGGYCAFLSEVKSPFIFANFNGTSADVDVLTHEMGHAFEAYTASRIYPLSSMMWASNEINETHSMSMEFLTYPWMDKFFGDRAEEYRRNHLAQALEAIPFMVCVDEFQHKVFEHKPDAMGRRRIWHELEQVYMPWRKYDGNEFFESGGYWMQRQHIFINPFYYVDYALAQMGAFQFYRMMDADPEKAWQEYYRLCRSGGS
;
A
#
# COMPACT_ATOMS: atom_id res chain seq x y z
N GLY A 1 -14.38 -12.90 15.47
CA GLY A 1 -13.42 -13.21 14.43
C GLY A 1 -12.18 -12.35 14.54
N LYS A 2 -11.14 -12.74 13.87
CA LYS A 2 -9.90 -11.98 13.74
C LYS A 2 -10.07 -10.85 12.72
N GLN A 3 -9.49 -9.68 12.96
CA GLN A 3 -9.56 -8.56 12.02
C GLN A 3 -8.82 -8.95 10.72
N PRO A 4 -9.37 -8.67 9.53
CA PRO A 4 -8.68 -8.90 8.26
C PRO A 4 -7.52 -7.91 8.08
N GLY A 5 -6.52 -8.32 7.27
CA GLY A 5 -5.37 -7.48 6.91
C GLY A 5 -4.26 -7.44 7.95
N GLY A 6 -3.43 -6.41 7.86
CA GLY A 6 -2.37 -6.08 8.80
C GLY A 6 -2.45 -4.61 9.21
N TYR A 7 -1.73 -4.26 10.26
CA TYR A 7 -1.50 -2.86 10.65
C TYR A 7 -0.27 -2.76 11.56
N CYS A 8 0.38 -1.62 11.53
CA CYS A 8 1.39 -1.24 12.50
C CYS A 8 0.83 -0.18 13.45
N ALA A 9 1.05 -0.37 14.75
CA ALA A 9 0.73 0.59 15.79
C ALA A 9 1.98 0.93 16.60
N PHE A 10 2.07 2.17 17.08
CA PHE A 10 3.17 2.58 17.95
C PHE A 10 2.71 2.63 19.41
N LEU A 11 3.39 1.86 20.25
CA LEU A 11 3.15 1.79 21.68
C LEU A 11 4.01 2.83 22.39
N SER A 12 3.46 4.00 22.65
CA SER A 12 4.18 5.18 23.15
C SER A 12 4.85 4.94 24.51
N GLU A 13 4.22 4.18 25.40
CA GLU A 13 4.74 3.89 26.75
C GLU A 13 6.05 3.09 26.71
N VAL A 14 6.16 2.15 25.78
CA VAL A 14 7.35 1.30 25.62
C VAL A 14 8.25 1.75 24.46
N LYS A 15 7.85 2.81 23.76
CA LYS A 15 8.54 3.34 22.57
C LYS A 15 8.88 2.27 21.53
N SER A 16 7.92 1.41 21.25
CA SER A 16 8.08 0.27 20.33
C SER A 16 6.92 0.17 19.35
N PRO A 17 7.19 -0.10 18.08
CA PRO A 17 6.13 -0.47 17.15
C PRO A 17 5.59 -1.87 17.47
N PHE A 18 4.34 -2.10 17.13
CA PHE A 18 3.65 -3.37 17.21
C PHE A 18 3.01 -3.67 15.85
N ILE A 19 3.32 -4.83 15.30
CA ILE A 19 2.74 -5.30 14.03
C ILE A 19 1.69 -6.36 14.34
N PHE A 20 0.49 -6.18 13.80
CA PHE A 20 -0.53 -7.21 13.71
C PHE A 20 -0.66 -7.65 12.25
N ALA A 21 -0.74 -8.96 12.02
CA ALA A 21 -1.04 -9.53 10.72
C ALA A 21 -1.95 -10.76 10.83
N ASN A 22 -2.91 -10.85 9.92
CA ASN A 22 -3.84 -11.97 9.86
C ASN A 22 -3.37 -12.96 8.79
N PHE A 23 -2.29 -13.68 9.07
CA PHE A 23 -1.68 -14.64 8.15
C PHE A 23 -2.62 -15.78 7.76
N ASN A 24 -2.56 -16.16 6.50
CA ASN A 24 -3.37 -17.22 5.90
C ASN A 24 -2.53 -18.27 5.13
N GLY A 25 -1.20 -18.17 5.14
CA GLY A 25 -0.28 -19.11 4.49
C GLY A 25 -0.04 -18.84 3.01
N THR A 26 -0.35 -17.64 2.52
CA THR A 26 -0.08 -17.23 1.13
C THR A 26 1.11 -16.27 1.04
N SER A 27 1.59 -16.00 -0.19
CA SER A 27 2.65 -15.00 -0.42
C SER A 27 2.28 -13.61 0.09
N ALA A 28 1.00 -13.28 0.10
CA ALA A 28 0.49 -12.01 0.64
C ALA A 28 0.81 -11.80 2.13
N ASP A 29 1.08 -12.87 2.89
CA ASP A 29 1.54 -12.74 4.28
C ASP A 29 2.93 -12.09 4.35
N VAL A 30 3.79 -12.37 3.37
CA VAL A 30 5.13 -11.76 3.27
C VAL A 30 5.01 -10.31 2.82
N ASP A 31 4.11 -10.02 1.86
CA ASP A 31 3.82 -8.65 1.41
C ASP A 31 3.37 -7.79 2.60
N VAL A 32 2.37 -8.26 3.37
CA VAL A 32 1.88 -7.58 4.57
C VAL A 32 2.99 -7.42 5.61
N LEU A 33 3.77 -8.47 5.88
CA LEU A 33 4.83 -8.40 6.88
C LEU A 33 5.89 -7.35 6.52
N THR A 34 6.36 -7.34 5.29
CA THR A 34 7.39 -6.39 4.84
C THR A 34 6.85 -4.97 4.75
N HIS A 35 5.60 -4.80 4.36
CA HIS A 35 4.87 -3.53 4.40
C HIS A 35 4.82 -2.96 5.83
N GLU A 36 4.27 -3.71 6.77
CA GLU A 36 4.15 -3.27 8.17
C GLU A 36 5.51 -3.07 8.84
N MET A 37 6.55 -3.80 8.41
CA MET A 37 7.92 -3.56 8.84
C MET A 37 8.45 -2.19 8.42
N GLY A 38 8.04 -1.67 7.27
CA GLY A 38 8.39 -0.32 6.84
C GLY A 38 7.83 0.74 7.78
N HIS A 39 6.55 0.66 8.12
CA HIS A 39 5.93 1.52 9.15
C HIS A 39 6.59 1.36 10.52
N ALA A 40 6.87 0.13 10.91
CA ALA A 40 7.52 -0.15 12.18
C ALA A 40 8.92 0.46 12.26
N PHE A 41 9.70 0.39 11.18
CA PHE A 41 11.04 0.93 11.12
C PHE A 41 11.04 2.47 11.16
N GLU A 42 10.11 3.10 10.42
CA GLU A 42 9.88 4.54 10.52
C GLU A 42 9.54 4.96 11.95
N ALA A 43 8.49 4.38 12.54
CA ALA A 43 8.02 4.71 13.88
C ALA A 43 9.11 4.50 14.94
N TYR A 44 9.86 3.39 14.84
CA TYR A 44 11.00 3.11 15.71
C TYR A 44 12.08 4.18 15.60
N THR A 45 12.42 4.58 14.38
CA THR A 45 13.48 5.57 14.09
C THR A 45 13.05 6.97 14.51
N ALA A 46 11.87 7.41 14.08
CA ALA A 46 11.35 8.74 14.38
C ALA A 46 11.12 8.96 15.88
N SER A 47 10.63 7.94 16.62
CA SER A 47 10.38 8.03 18.06
C SER A 47 11.64 8.25 18.92
N ARG A 48 12.81 8.02 18.36
CA ARG A 48 14.10 8.27 19.02
C ARG A 48 14.69 9.63 18.73
N ILE A 49 14.10 10.33 17.77
CA ILE A 49 14.53 11.66 17.33
C ILE A 49 13.54 12.71 17.84
N TYR A 50 12.23 12.45 17.70
CA TYR A 50 11.19 13.43 18.01
C TYR A 50 10.55 13.13 19.35
N PRO A 51 10.48 14.14 20.26
CA PRO A 51 9.91 13.97 21.58
C PRO A 51 8.38 13.94 21.59
N LEU A 52 7.75 14.51 20.55
CA LEU A 52 6.30 14.59 20.42
C LEU A 52 5.79 13.62 19.36
N SER A 53 4.75 12.88 19.68
CA SER A 53 4.13 11.91 18.77
C SER A 53 3.64 12.57 17.47
N SER A 54 3.14 13.80 17.54
CA SER A 54 2.69 14.55 16.36
C SER A 54 3.80 14.94 15.37
N MET A 55 5.05 14.87 15.79
CA MET A 55 6.21 15.15 14.94
C MET A 55 6.81 13.88 14.31
N MET A 56 6.36 12.70 14.76
CA MET A 56 6.91 11.42 14.29
C MET A 56 6.36 11.00 12.94
N TRP A 57 5.09 11.33 12.67
CA TRP A 57 4.36 10.85 11.51
C TRP A 57 4.41 11.86 10.37
N ALA A 58 4.82 11.41 9.22
CA ALA A 58 4.74 12.17 7.97
C ALA A 58 3.29 12.19 7.42
N SER A 59 3.10 12.79 6.25
CA SER A 59 1.84 12.65 5.51
C SER A 59 1.61 11.21 5.06
N ASN A 60 0.36 10.86 4.75
CA ASN A 60 0.00 9.48 4.44
C ASN A 60 0.82 8.90 3.28
N GLU A 61 0.98 9.66 2.18
CA GLU A 61 1.77 9.21 1.03
C GLU A 61 3.25 8.97 1.36
N ILE A 62 3.80 9.68 2.34
CA ILE A 62 5.16 9.44 2.81
C ILE A 62 5.22 8.23 3.73
N ASN A 63 4.25 8.10 4.65
CA ASN A 63 4.14 6.92 5.50
C ASN A 63 4.01 5.64 4.66
N GLU A 64 3.19 5.66 3.61
CA GLU A 64 3.06 4.54 2.68
C GLU A 64 4.29 4.37 1.77
N THR A 65 5.04 5.44 1.51
CA THR A 65 6.35 5.30 0.84
C THR A 65 7.32 4.50 1.70
N HIS A 66 7.30 4.67 3.03
CA HIS A 66 8.12 3.84 3.93
C HIS A 66 7.76 2.36 3.83
N SER A 67 6.48 2.03 3.93
CA SER A 67 6.00 0.64 3.90
C SER A 67 6.25 -0.02 2.54
N MET A 68 5.81 0.59 1.46
CA MET A 68 5.94 0.05 0.10
C MET A 68 7.40 -0.03 -0.37
N SER A 69 8.27 0.88 0.09
CA SER A 69 9.71 0.78 -0.20
C SER A 69 10.36 -0.41 0.52
N MET A 70 9.95 -0.70 1.75
CA MET A 70 10.49 -1.85 2.51
C MET A 70 10.18 -3.18 1.81
N GLU A 71 9.02 -3.30 1.17
CA GLU A 71 8.69 -4.48 0.37
C GLU A 71 9.77 -4.76 -0.70
N PHE A 72 10.23 -3.74 -1.41
CA PHE A 72 11.30 -3.86 -2.41
C PHE A 72 12.69 -3.99 -1.79
N LEU A 73 12.97 -3.26 -0.73
CA LEU A 73 14.26 -3.31 -0.04
C LEU A 73 14.55 -4.70 0.55
N THR A 74 13.51 -5.49 0.81
CA THR A 74 13.65 -6.87 1.32
C THR A 74 13.84 -7.92 0.23
N TYR A 75 13.75 -7.58 -1.06
CA TYR A 75 13.92 -8.52 -2.18
C TYR A 75 15.17 -9.39 -2.12
N PRO A 76 16.35 -8.92 -1.69
CA PRO A 76 17.53 -9.76 -1.58
C PRO A 76 17.38 -10.97 -0.65
N TRP A 77 16.41 -10.94 0.27
CA TRP A 77 16.18 -12.00 1.25
C TRP A 77 14.96 -12.89 0.95
N MET A 78 14.31 -12.72 -0.18
CA MET A 78 13.11 -13.49 -0.53
C MET A 78 13.38 -15.00 -0.71
N ASP A 79 14.62 -15.41 -0.92
CA ASP A 79 15.02 -16.81 -0.89
C ASP A 79 14.77 -17.49 0.48
N LYS A 80 14.76 -16.72 1.58
CA LYS A 80 14.46 -17.22 2.92
C LYS A 80 12.99 -17.59 3.11
N PHE A 81 12.09 -16.96 2.36
CA PHE A 81 10.65 -17.20 2.41
C PHE A 81 10.19 -18.19 1.33
N PHE A 82 10.74 -18.07 0.13
CA PHE A 82 10.23 -18.74 -1.07
C PHE A 82 11.20 -19.78 -1.69
N GLY A 83 12.42 -19.89 -1.17
CA GLY A 83 13.45 -20.79 -1.72
C GLY A 83 13.65 -20.54 -3.21
N ASP A 84 13.60 -21.60 -4.01
CA ASP A 84 13.80 -21.53 -5.46
C ASP A 84 12.72 -20.71 -6.21
N ARG A 85 11.61 -20.38 -5.54
CA ARG A 85 10.53 -19.55 -6.12
C ARG A 85 10.68 -18.07 -5.83
N ALA A 86 11.75 -17.62 -5.21
CA ALA A 86 11.96 -16.22 -4.85
C ALA A 86 11.92 -15.29 -6.07
N GLU A 87 12.46 -15.71 -7.22
CA GLU A 87 12.42 -14.92 -8.45
C GLU A 87 11.01 -14.81 -9.05
N GLU A 88 10.22 -15.88 -8.97
CA GLU A 88 8.81 -15.84 -9.35
C GLU A 88 8.02 -14.88 -8.48
N TYR A 89 8.27 -14.91 -7.17
CA TYR A 89 7.66 -13.97 -6.23
C TYR A 89 7.98 -12.51 -6.59
N ARG A 90 9.27 -12.15 -6.75
CA ARG A 90 9.69 -10.78 -7.08
C ARG A 90 9.03 -10.26 -8.35
N ARG A 91 8.95 -11.08 -9.40
CA ARG A 91 8.29 -10.70 -10.66
C ARG A 91 6.78 -10.47 -10.48
N ASN A 92 6.12 -11.37 -9.76
CA ASN A 92 4.70 -11.26 -9.51
C ASN A 92 4.37 -10.05 -8.63
N HIS A 93 5.13 -9.82 -7.57
CA HIS A 93 4.96 -8.65 -6.70
C HIS A 93 5.16 -7.34 -7.48
N LEU A 94 6.22 -7.23 -8.29
CA LEU A 94 6.45 -6.04 -9.13
C LEU A 94 5.32 -5.83 -10.15
N ALA A 95 4.83 -6.89 -10.77
CA ALA A 95 3.70 -6.81 -11.70
C ALA A 95 2.43 -6.32 -10.99
N GLN A 96 2.12 -6.86 -9.82
CA GLN A 96 0.98 -6.45 -9.00
C GLN A 96 1.09 -4.97 -8.56
N ALA A 97 2.28 -4.52 -8.18
CA ALA A 97 2.53 -3.13 -7.82
C ALA A 97 2.27 -2.18 -9.00
N LEU A 98 2.66 -2.57 -10.22
CA LEU A 98 2.38 -1.79 -11.44
C LEU A 98 0.87 -1.79 -11.77
N GLU A 99 0.21 -2.94 -11.67
CA GLU A 99 -1.24 -3.07 -11.94
C GLU A 99 -2.10 -2.36 -10.88
N ALA A 100 -1.59 -2.17 -9.68
CA ALA A 100 -2.30 -1.49 -8.61
C ALA A 100 -2.47 0.02 -8.86
N ILE A 101 -1.52 0.68 -9.56
CA ILE A 101 -1.57 2.13 -9.78
C ILE A 101 -2.84 2.59 -10.51
N PRO A 102 -3.20 2.04 -11.68
CA PRO A 102 -4.43 2.45 -12.35
C PRO A 102 -5.68 2.15 -11.51
N PHE A 103 -5.68 1.08 -10.71
CA PHE A 103 -6.76 0.80 -9.78
C PHE A 103 -6.87 1.87 -8.68
N MET A 104 -5.76 2.28 -8.08
CA MET A 104 -5.74 3.30 -7.03
C MET A 104 -6.26 4.65 -7.55
N VAL A 105 -5.85 5.06 -8.75
CA VAL A 105 -6.32 6.29 -9.41
C VAL A 105 -7.81 6.17 -9.77
N CYS A 106 -8.25 5.01 -10.26
CA CYS A 106 -9.67 4.74 -10.53
C CYS A 106 -10.53 4.90 -9.26
N VAL A 107 -10.07 4.40 -8.13
CA VAL A 107 -10.76 4.55 -6.83
C VAL A 107 -10.88 6.03 -6.46
N ASP A 108 -9.84 6.81 -6.65
CA ASP A 108 -9.83 8.23 -6.32
C ASP A 108 -10.82 9.01 -7.20
N GLU A 109 -10.73 8.87 -8.52
CA GLU A 109 -11.66 9.52 -9.45
C GLU A 109 -13.11 9.10 -9.20
N PHE A 110 -13.34 7.83 -8.86
CA PHE A 110 -14.67 7.35 -8.47
C PHE A 110 -15.21 8.11 -7.28
N GLN A 111 -14.42 8.28 -6.23
CA GLN A 111 -14.84 9.00 -5.03
C GLN A 111 -15.16 10.47 -5.36
N HIS A 112 -14.32 11.16 -6.12
CA HIS A 112 -14.57 12.53 -6.57
C HIS A 112 -15.91 12.64 -7.30
N LYS A 113 -16.16 11.79 -8.30
CA LYS A 113 -17.44 11.78 -9.04
C LYS A 113 -18.65 11.49 -8.15
N VAL A 114 -18.51 10.56 -7.20
CA VAL A 114 -19.62 10.21 -6.28
C VAL A 114 -19.93 11.35 -5.31
N PHE A 115 -18.92 12.00 -4.75
CA PHE A 115 -19.12 13.12 -3.81
C PHE A 115 -19.64 14.37 -4.52
N GLU A 116 -19.19 14.64 -5.74
CA GLU A 116 -19.61 15.79 -6.53
C GLU A 116 -21.05 15.65 -7.02
N HIS A 117 -21.38 14.50 -7.63
CA HIS A 117 -22.68 14.31 -8.31
C HIS A 117 -23.75 13.67 -7.44
N LYS A 118 -23.38 13.07 -6.28
CA LYS A 118 -24.28 12.42 -5.32
C LYS A 118 -25.27 11.43 -5.98
N PRO A 119 -24.78 10.51 -6.84
CA PRO A 119 -25.64 9.59 -7.57
C PRO A 119 -26.33 8.58 -6.63
N ASP A 120 -27.44 8.01 -7.11
CA ASP A 120 -28.09 6.88 -6.48
C ASP A 120 -27.21 5.60 -6.56
N ALA A 121 -27.70 4.49 -6.01
CA ALA A 121 -26.97 3.24 -6.00
C ALA A 121 -26.59 2.73 -7.40
N MET A 122 -27.53 2.85 -8.35
CA MET A 122 -27.28 2.43 -9.74
C MET A 122 -26.33 3.41 -10.46
N GLY A 123 -26.43 4.70 -10.16
CA GLY A 123 -25.50 5.71 -10.67
C GLY A 123 -24.07 5.46 -10.23
N ARG A 124 -23.84 5.08 -8.96
CA ARG A 124 -22.50 4.69 -8.47
C ARG A 124 -21.95 3.48 -9.23
N ARG A 125 -22.75 2.47 -9.51
CA ARG A 125 -22.32 1.31 -10.30
C ARG A 125 -21.95 1.71 -11.73
N ARG A 126 -22.74 2.56 -12.39
CA ARG A 126 -22.41 3.04 -13.75
C ARG A 126 -21.10 3.81 -13.77
N ILE A 127 -20.90 4.74 -12.84
CA ILE A 127 -19.64 5.51 -12.73
C ILE A 127 -18.45 4.57 -12.55
N TRP A 128 -18.55 3.58 -11.64
CA TRP A 128 -17.46 2.61 -11.47
C TRP A 128 -17.18 1.82 -12.73
N HIS A 129 -18.22 1.27 -13.36
CA HIS A 129 -18.07 0.48 -14.58
C HIS A 129 -17.39 1.29 -15.70
N GLU A 130 -17.80 2.54 -15.91
CA GLU A 130 -17.21 3.42 -16.92
C GLU A 130 -15.74 3.71 -16.64
N LEU A 131 -15.38 4.02 -15.39
CA LEU A 131 -14.00 4.26 -14.99
C LEU A 131 -13.15 2.99 -15.11
N GLU A 132 -13.67 1.86 -14.71
CA GLU A 132 -12.97 0.59 -14.79
C GLU A 132 -12.61 0.22 -16.23
N GLN A 133 -13.48 0.50 -17.20
CA GLN A 133 -13.18 0.31 -18.62
C GLN A 133 -12.06 1.23 -19.13
N VAL A 134 -11.87 2.39 -18.52
CA VAL A 134 -10.78 3.31 -18.88
C VAL A 134 -9.46 2.88 -18.22
N TYR A 135 -9.49 2.63 -16.93
CA TYR A 135 -8.28 2.37 -16.13
C TYR A 135 -7.80 0.92 -16.19
N MET A 136 -8.72 -0.03 -16.33
CA MET A 136 -8.42 -1.47 -16.27
C MET A 136 -9.20 -2.27 -17.33
N PRO A 137 -9.07 -1.92 -18.63
CA PRO A 137 -9.85 -2.55 -19.70
C PRO A 137 -9.61 -4.05 -19.87
N TRP A 138 -8.54 -4.56 -19.29
CA TRP A 138 -8.20 -6.00 -19.28
C TRP A 138 -8.95 -6.80 -18.21
N ARG A 139 -9.59 -6.14 -17.22
CA ARG A 139 -10.25 -6.81 -16.11
C ARG A 139 -11.53 -7.50 -16.58
N LYS A 140 -11.69 -8.77 -16.19
CA LYS A 140 -12.86 -9.60 -16.46
C LYS A 140 -13.34 -10.24 -15.18
N TYR A 141 -14.63 -10.53 -15.10
CA TYR A 141 -15.27 -11.08 -13.92
C TYR A 141 -15.93 -12.44 -14.15
N ASP A 142 -15.68 -13.06 -15.33
CA ASP A 142 -16.06 -14.42 -15.70
C ASP A 142 -17.54 -14.77 -15.41
N GLY A 143 -18.44 -13.81 -15.74
CA GLY A 143 -19.88 -13.97 -15.56
C GLY A 143 -20.42 -13.59 -14.18
N ASN A 144 -19.60 -12.97 -13.33
CA ASN A 144 -20.11 -12.42 -12.06
C ASN A 144 -20.86 -11.11 -12.35
N GLU A 145 -22.18 -11.21 -12.53
CA GLU A 145 -23.08 -10.10 -12.87
C GLU A 145 -22.97 -8.91 -11.88
N PHE A 146 -22.71 -9.19 -10.60
CA PHE A 146 -22.57 -8.12 -9.60
C PHE A 146 -21.34 -7.25 -9.88
N PHE A 147 -20.22 -7.86 -10.23
CA PHE A 147 -19.01 -7.12 -10.54
C PHE A 147 -19.06 -6.51 -11.94
N GLU A 148 -19.58 -7.24 -12.92
CA GLU A 148 -19.77 -6.73 -14.29
C GLU A 148 -20.70 -5.52 -14.33
N SER A 149 -21.67 -5.43 -13.42
CA SER A 149 -22.54 -4.25 -13.27
C SER A 149 -21.90 -3.08 -12.50
N GLY A 150 -20.60 -3.12 -12.23
CA GLY A 150 -19.88 -2.05 -11.52
C GLY A 150 -19.96 -2.14 -10.00
N GLY A 151 -20.08 -3.35 -9.44
CA GLY A 151 -20.15 -3.57 -7.99
C GLY A 151 -18.78 -3.77 -7.31
N TYR A 152 -17.69 -3.85 -8.05
CA TYR A 152 -16.38 -4.25 -7.52
C TYR A 152 -15.82 -3.31 -6.44
N TRP A 153 -16.04 -2.01 -6.54
CA TRP A 153 -15.58 -1.01 -5.55
C TRP A 153 -16.08 -1.28 -4.12
N MET A 154 -17.22 -1.96 -3.98
CA MET A 154 -17.83 -2.25 -2.67
C MET A 154 -16.98 -3.20 -1.80
N GLN A 155 -15.98 -3.88 -2.38
CA GLN A 155 -15.01 -4.69 -1.65
C GLN A 155 -13.91 -3.87 -0.98
N ARG A 156 -13.79 -2.58 -1.31
CA ARG A 156 -12.70 -1.71 -0.82
C ARG A 156 -13.14 -0.95 0.41
N GLN A 157 -12.79 -1.50 1.57
CA GLN A 157 -13.14 -0.93 2.87
C GLN A 157 -12.70 0.54 3.00
N HIS A 158 -11.55 0.90 2.46
CA HIS A 158 -11.00 2.27 2.50
C HIS A 158 -11.95 3.32 1.94
N ILE A 159 -12.73 3.00 0.90
CA ILE A 159 -13.71 3.92 0.31
C ILE A 159 -14.75 4.38 1.36
N PHE A 160 -15.05 3.53 2.33
CA PHE A 160 -16.08 3.76 3.34
C PHE A 160 -15.55 4.36 4.64
N ILE A 161 -14.36 3.94 5.06
CA ILE A 161 -13.81 4.33 6.38
C ILE A 161 -12.76 5.43 6.29
N ASN A 162 -12.02 5.50 5.16
CA ASN A 162 -10.98 6.51 4.90
C ASN A 162 -11.14 7.07 3.48
N PRO A 163 -12.19 7.85 3.18
CA PRO A 163 -12.39 8.43 1.86
C PRO A 163 -11.16 9.25 1.41
N PHE A 164 -10.83 9.18 0.12
CA PHE A 164 -9.70 9.87 -0.52
C PHE A 164 -8.30 9.46 -0.07
N TYR A 165 -8.18 8.43 0.78
CA TYR A 165 -6.89 7.91 1.20
C TYR A 165 -6.17 7.12 0.09
N TYR A 166 -6.94 6.52 -0.83
CA TYR A 166 -6.41 5.51 -1.75
C TYR A 166 -5.40 6.06 -2.78
N VAL A 167 -5.48 7.35 -3.12
CA VAL A 167 -4.52 8.01 -4.00
C VAL A 167 -3.12 8.12 -3.37
N ASP A 168 -3.05 8.19 -2.04
CA ASP A 168 -1.77 8.24 -1.31
C ASP A 168 -0.93 6.99 -1.58
N TYR A 169 -1.56 5.82 -1.74
CA TYR A 169 -0.88 4.60 -2.17
C TYR A 169 -0.29 4.71 -3.58
N ALA A 170 -0.96 5.38 -4.51
CA ALA A 170 -0.42 5.56 -5.86
C ALA A 170 0.82 6.46 -5.85
N LEU A 171 0.80 7.55 -5.09
CA LEU A 171 1.94 8.44 -4.91
C LEU A 171 3.09 7.71 -4.19
N ALA A 172 2.78 6.97 -3.13
CA ALA A 172 3.73 6.17 -2.38
C ALA A 172 4.40 5.10 -3.25
N GLN A 173 3.63 4.43 -4.12
CA GLN A 173 4.17 3.43 -5.04
C GLN A 173 5.19 4.03 -6.01
N MET A 174 4.97 5.26 -6.47
CA MET A 174 5.95 5.97 -7.30
C MET A 174 7.23 6.28 -6.52
N GLY A 175 7.13 6.62 -5.24
CA GLY A 175 8.26 6.76 -4.32
C GLY A 175 9.00 5.44 -4.12
N ALA A 176 8.28 4.36 -3.86
CA ALA A 176 8.84 3.02 -3.67
C ALA A 176 9.59 2.51 -4.90
N PHE A 177 9.10 2.78 -6.11
CA PHE A 177 9.83 2.43 -7.34
C PHE A 177 11.13 3.22 -7.50
N GLN A 178 11.23 4.43 -6.97
CA GLN A 178 12.50 5.17 -6.97
C GLN A 178 13.52 4.47 -6.05
N PHE A 179 13.10 4.03 -4.85
CA PHE A 179 13.96 3.25 -3.96
C PHE A 179 14.34 1.90 -4.57
N TYR A 180 13.41 1.21 -5.23
CA TYR A 180 13.69 -0.04 -5.94
C TYR A 180 14.76 0.15 -7.01
N ARG A 181 14.63 1.16 -7.87
CA ARG A 181 15.64 1.49 -8.89
C ARG A 181 16.99 1.89 -8.29
N MET A 182 16.96 2.62 -7.18
CA MET A 182 18.17 3.01 -6.48
C MET A 182 18.86 1.79 -5.87
N MET A 183 18.10 0.84 -5.32
CA MET A 183 18.64 -0.40 -4.78
C MET A 183 19.30 -1.28 -5.85
N ASP A 184 18.73 -1.34 -7.04
CA ASP A 184 19.32 -2.07 -8.18
C ASP A 184 20.65 -1.47 -8.61
N ALA A 185 20.78 -0.14 -8.56
CA ALA A 185 22.00 0.58 -8.94
C ALA A 185 23.05 0.64 -7.82
N ASP A 186 22.63 0.90 -6.57
CA ASP A 186 23.49 1.07 -5.40
C ASP A 186 22.69 0.78 -4.11
N PRO A 187 22.73 -0.47 -3.62
CA PRO A 187 21.96 -0.89 -2.45
C PRO A 187 22.29 -0.11 -1.16
N GLU A 188 23.56 0.26 -0.98
CA GLU A 188 23.98 0.99 0.21
C GLU A 188 23.43 2.41 0.21
N LYS A 189 23.50 3.10 -0.92
CA LYS A 189 22.89 4.42 -1.10
C LYS A 189 21.37 4.38 -0.94
N ALA A 190 20.70 3.37 -1.52
CA ALA A 190 19.26 3.20 -1.36
C ALA A 190 18.87 3.09 0.11
N TRP A 191 19.59 2.29 0.88
CA TRP A 191 19.35 2.14 2.30
C TRP A 191 19.61 3.44 3.09
N GLN A 192 20.69 4.16 2.79
CA GLN A 192 21.00 5.43 3.43
C GLN A 192 19.91 6.49 3.18
N GLU A 193 19.43 6.60 1.94
CA GLU A 193 18.36 7.54 1.60
C GLU A 193 17.01 7.13 2.22
N TYR A 194 16.69 5.84 2.24
CA TYR A 194 15.52 5.32 2.93
C TYR A 194 15.57 5.61 4.43
N TYR A 195 16.73 5.34 5.06
CA TYR A 195 16.94 5.66 6.47
C TYR A 195 16.82 7.15 6.77
N ARG A 196 17.34 8.00 5.86
CA ARG A 196 17.18 9.45 5.96
C ARG A 196 15.72 9.87 5.91
N LEU A 197 14.93 9.27 5.01
CA LEU A 197 13.49 9.51 4.92
C LEU A 197 12.78 9.11 6.23
N CYS A 198 13.06 7.94 6.80
CA CYS A 198 12.51 7.49 8.09
C CYS A 198 12.87 8.41 9.27
N ARG A 199 13.89 9.25 9.13
CA ARG A 199 14.31 10.21 10.15
C ARG A 199 13.69 11.60 10.00
N SER A 200 13.06 11.88 8.89
CA SER A 200 12.50 13.23 8.63
C SER A 200 11.23 13.51 9.45
N GLY A 201 10.51 12.47 9.87
CA GLY A 201 9.26 12.64 10.60
C GLY A 201 8.25 13.47 9.81
N GLY A 202 7.38 14.18 10.50
CA GLY A 202 6.35 15.05 9.92
C GLY A 202 6.78 16.51 9.73
N SER A 203 8.08 16.79 9.58
CA SER A 203 8.62 18.14 9.39
C SER A 203 8.79 18.50 7.92
#